data_6fbe062824850bc588fe279321700b93
#
_entry.id   6fbe062824850bc588fe279321700b93
#
_cell.length_a   1.000
_cell.length_b   1.000
_cell.length_c   1.000
_cell.angle_alpha   90.00
_cell.angle_beta   90.00
_cell.angle_gamma   90.00
#
_symmetry.space_group_name_H-M   'P 1'
#
loop_
_entity.id
_entity.type
_entity.pdbx_description
1 polymer ?
#
loop_
_entity_poly.entity_id
_entity_poly.type
_entity_poly.pdbx_seq_one_letter_code
_entity_poly.pdbx_strand_id
1 'polypeptide(L)'
;TPVQPVESISPSSEIPASSAEVPAESSSTQPAVPVSTPDGLTFSLSAEMVSDKLSLELDYGTILFVVDPNASDITLQFDGFRTRYLTHSNKKEGTAEFSYHVPKYYALPDIDSAVLTITAPENILHKVDIDLAMGDVDLGTLSLEELDLELAMGDVSADSLTVKEADFNLAMGDCHIDHLTAPKFDAELAVGDCKIGMLSGAQDVSISVIT
;
A
#
# COMPACT_ATOMS: atom_id res chain seq x y z
N THR A 1 82.97 -35.69 -3.12
CA THR A 1 82.15 -35.03 -2.04
C THR A 1 80.91 -34.47 -2.62
N PRO A 2 79.77 -35.10 -2.32
CA PRO A 2 78.49 -34.68 -2.88
C PRO A 2 77.79 -33.66 -1.98
N VAL A 3 77.11 -32.76 -2.67
CA VAL A 3 76.21 -31.77 -2.10
C VAL A 3 74.83 -32.38 -1.91
N GLN A 4 74.23 -32.21 -0.75
CA GLN A 4 72.87 -32.62 -0.41
C GLN A 4 71.86 -31.61 -0.92
N PRO A 5 70.66 -32.02 -1.36
CA PRO A 5 69.56 -31.12 -1.65
C PRO A 5 68.69 -30.83 -0.43
N VAL A 6 68.21 -29.61 -0.34
CA VAL A 6 67.36 -29.11 0.74
C VAL A 6 65.94 -29.60 0.57
N GLU A 7 65.37 -30.18 1.63
CA GLU A 7 63.95 -30.55 1.71
C GLU A 7 63.06 -29.29 1.88
N SER A 8 62.02 -29.24 1.05
CA SER A 8 60.96 -28.27 1.16
C SER A 8 59.89 -28.81 2.06
N ILE A 9 59.64 -28.13 3.17
CA ILE A 9 58.61 -28.48 4.13
C ILE A 9 57.33 -27.69 3.80
N SER A 10 56.30 -28.35 3.41
CA SER A 10 54.97 -27.76 3.32
C SER A 10 54.27 -27.89 4.69
N PRO A 11 53.73 -26.81 5.24
CA PRO A 11 52.81 -26.95 6.37
C PRO A 11 51.38 -27.17 5.88
N SER A 12 50.87 -28.34 6.19
CA SER A 12 49.46 -28.68 6.10
C SER A 12 48.73 -27.93 7.24
N SER A 13 47.80 -27.04 6.88
CA SER A 13 46.96 -26.37 7.85
C SER A 13 45.53 -26.90 7.68
N GLU A 14 45.19 -27.89 8.49
CA GLU A 14 43.81 -28.31 8.66
C GLU A 14 43.08 -27.24 9.47
N ILE A 15 42.00 -26.70 8.87
CA ILE A 15 41.04 -25.85 9.56
C ILE A 15 39.89 -26.72 10.01
N PRO A 16 39.57 -26.85 11.29
CA PRO A 16 38.37 -27.55 11.72
C PRO A 16 37.13 -26.75 11.39
N ALA A 17 36.19 -27.39 10.70
CA ALA A 17 34.85 -26.88 10.46
C ALA A 17 34.13 -26.73 11.82
N SER A 18 34.03 -25.50 12.30
CA SER A 18 33.14 -25.17 13.39
C SER A 18 31.76 -24.93 12.84
N SER A 19 30.91 -25.91 13.05
CA SER A 19 29.45 -25.81 12.86
C SER A 19 28.92 -24.85 13.91
N ALA A 20 28.74 -23.61 13.55
CA ALA A 20 27.96 -22.65 14.33
C ALA A 20 26.53 -22.69 13.83
N GLU A 21 25.65 -23.33 14.59
CA GLU A 21 24.23 -23.11 14.54
C GLU A 21 23.98 -21.59 14.72
N VAL A 22 23.40 -21.00 13.70
CA VAL A 22 22.83 -19.64 13.81
C VAL A 22 21.47 -19.84 14.45
N PRO A 23 21.19 -19.24 15.62
CA PRO A 23 19.84 -19.23 16.17
C PRO A 23 18.95 -18.45 15.22
N ALA A 24 17.87 -19.06 14.80
CA ALA A 24 16.74 -18.33 14.22
C ALA A 24 16.13 -17.48 15.35
N GLU A 25 16.48 -16.24 15.40
CA GLU A 25 15.76 -15.20 16.15
C GLU A 25 15.84 -13.89 15.37
N SER A 26 14.71 -13.44 14.90
CA SER A 26 14.12 -12.20 15.39
C SER A 26 13.03 -11.80 14.41
N SER A 27 11.81 -11.96 14.84
CA SER A 27 10.73 -11.04 14.49
C SER A 27 11.18 -9.63 14.89
N SER A 28 11.93 -8.96 14.05
CA SER A 28 12.16 -7.54 14.25
C SER A 28 10.98 -6.83 13.60
N THR A 29 10.09 -6.31 14.42
CA THR A 29 9.16 -5.25 14.05
C THR A 29 10.02 -4.03 13.68
N GLN A 30 10.59 -4.07 12.48
CA GLN A 30 11.40 -2.97 11.99
C GLN A 30 10.44 -1.92 11.49
N PRO A 31 10.48 -0.68 11.99
CA PRO A 31 9.64 0.39 11.51
C PRO A 31 9.87 0.58 10.00
N ALA A 32 8.83 0.99 9.27
CA ALA A 32 8.93 1.32 7.86
C ALA A 32 10.13 2.22 7.61
N VAL A 33 11.06 1.78 6.78
CA VAL A 33 12.27 2.56 6.49
C VAL A 33 12.03 3.32 5.20
N PRO A 34 11.91 4.66 5.25
CA PRO A 34 11.76 5.46 4.05
C PRO A 34 13.07 5.43 3.25
N VAL A 35 12.98 5.08 1.99
CA VAL A 35 14.06 5.19 1.02
C VAL A 35 13.72 6.35 0.07
N SER A 36 14.49 7.42 0.13
CA SER A 36 14.34 8.53 -0.81
C SER A 36 14.96 8.14 -2.16
N THR A 37 14.15 8.09 -3.18
CA THR A 37 14.58 7.96 -4.58
C THR A 37 14.64 9.35 -5.22
N PRO A 38 15.37 9.54 -6.35
CA PRO A 38 15.41 10.83 -7.05
C PRO A 38 14.04 11.34 -7.48
N ASP A 39 13.08 10.44 -7.67
CA ASP A 39 11.74 10.71 -8.20
C ASP A 39 10.62 10.65 -7.14
N GLY A 40 10.94 10.36 -5.86
CA GLY A 40 9.90 10.27 -4.83
C GLY A 40 10.37 9.68 -3.51
N LEU A 41 9.42 9.38 -2.64
CA LEU A 41 9.64 8.73 -1.35
C LEU A 41 8.94 7.37 -1.35
N THR A 42 9.70 6.31 -1.07
CA THR A 42 9.20 4.95 -1.04
C THR A 42 9.25 4.38 0.38
N PHE A 43 8.16 3.76 0.81
CA PHE A 43 8.07 2.99 2.04
C PHE A 43 7.86 1.52 1.70
N SER A 44 8.55 0.62 2.40
CA SER A 44 8.31 -0.80 2.34
C SER A 44 7.74 -1.27 3.68
N LEU A 45 6.62 -1.96 3.62
CA LEU A 45 5.88 -2.47 4.77
C LEU A 45 5.81 -4.00 4.68
N SER A 46 6.24 -4.68 5.73
CA SER A 46 5.98 -6.12 5.83
C SER A 46 4.49 -6.39 6.09
N ALA A 47 4.03 -7.59 5.76
CA ALA A 47 2.66 -8.03 6.03
C ALA A 47 2.23 -7.84 7.49
N GLU A 48 3.15 -8.01 8.44
CA GLU A 48 2.87 -7.83 9.88
C GLU A 48 2.51 -6.38 10.23
N MET A 49 3.09 -5.40 9.52
CA MET A 49 2.85 -3.98 9.77
C MET A 49 1.46 -3.51 9.33
N VAL A 50 0.82 -4.24 8.44
CA VAL A 50 -0.53 -3.95 7.91
C VAL A 50 -1.49 -5.11 8.11
N SER A 51 -1.20 -5.99 9.06
CA SER A 51 -2.03 -7.18 9.35
C SER A 51 -3.43 -6.83 9.85
N ASP A 52 -3.64 -5.63 10.38
CA ASP A 52 -4.95 -5.11 10.77
C ASP A 52 -5.47 -4.12 9.71
N LYS A 53 -4.70 -3.04 9.41
CA LYS A 53 -5.20 -1.94 8.59
C LYS A 53 -4.10 -1.12 7.91
N LEU A 54 -4.35 -0.69 6.68
CA LEU A 54 -3.66 0.40 6.02
C LEU A 54 -4.58 1.63 5.98
N SER A 55 -4.15 2.75 6.55
CA SER A 55 -4.91 3.99 6.58
C SER A 55 -4.17 5.10 5.84
N LEU A 56 -4.87 5.78 4.95
CA LEU A 56 -4.36 6.83 4.08
C LEU A 56 -5.23 8.08 4.22
N GLU A 57 -4.65 9.19 4.64
CA GLU A 57 -5.33 10.47 4.77
C GLU A 57 -4.57 11.53 3.95
N LEU A 58 -5.10 11.93 2.81
CA LEU A 58 -4.42 12.79 1.85
C LEU A 58 -5.26 13.99 1.45
N ASP A 59 -4.68 15.19 1.51
CA ASP A 59 -5.34 16.41 1.03
C ASP A 59 -5.55 16.41 -0.49
N TYR A 60 -4.63 15.79 -1.26
CA TYR A 60 -4.75 15.67 -2.71
C TYR A 60 -3.82 14.59 -3.29
N GLY A 61 -4.10 14.17 -4.51
CA GLY A 61 -3.28 13.27 -5.31
C GLY A 61 -4.08 12.09 -5.87
N THR A 62 -3.51 11.36 -6.77
CA THR A 62 -4.08 10.12 -7.29
C THR A 62 -3.54 8.92 -6.51
N ILE A 63 -4.41 8.01 -6.11
CA ILE A 63 -4.04 6.75 -5.44
C ILE A 63 -4.22 5.61 -6.44
N LEU A 64 -3.17 4.84 -6.66
CA LEU A 64 -3.17 3.68 -7.56
C LEU A 64 -2.83 2.41 -6.78
N PHE A 65 -3.69 1.40 -6.84
CA PHE A 65 -3.41 0.07 -6.32
C PHE A 65 -2.92 -0.86 -7.43
N VAL A 66 -1.79 -1.51 -7.19
CA VAL A 66 -1.19 -2.47 -8.11
C VAL A 66 -0.95 -3.79 -7.36
N VAL A 67 -1.55 -4.86 -7.82
CA VAL A 67 -1.29 -6.20 -7.28
C VAL A 67 -0.15 -6.83 -8.05
N ASP A 68 0.95 -7.13 -7.35
CA ASP A 68 2.08 -7.87 -7.89
C ASP A 68 2.25 -9.20 -7.14
N PRO A 69 1.90 -10.34 -7.77
CA PRO A 69 2.00 -11.65 -7.13
C PRO A 69 3.44 -12.07 -6.79
N ASN A 70 4.45 -11.37 -7.32
CA ASN A 70 5.86 -11.63 -7.02
C ASN A 70 6.41 -10.73 -5.91
N ALA A 71 5.67 -9.72 -5.47
CA ALA A 71 6.08 -8.89 -4.35
C ALA A 71 6.06 -9.70 -3.05
N SER A 72 6.98 -9.42 -2.14
CA SER A 72 7.01 -9.99 -0.78
C SER A 72 6.45 -9.04 0.26
N ASP A 73 6.55 -7.75 -0.01
CA ASP A 73 6.19 -6.66 0.87
C ASP A 73 5.26 -5.69 0.16
N ILE A 74 4.57 -4.86 0.94
CA ILE A 74 3.77 -3.77 0.42
C ILE A 74 4.67 -2.56 0.23
N THR A 75 4.62 -1.96 -0.94
CA THR A 75 5.41 -0.77 -1.27
C THR A 75 4.48 0.40 -1.52
N LEU A 76 4.70 1.51 -0.82
CA LEU A 76 4.04 2.79 -1.06
C LEU A 76 5.05 3.75 -1.68
N GLN A 77 4.81 4.17 -2.89
CA GLN A 77 5.64 5.12 -3.62
C GLN A 77 4.90 6.44 -3.80
N PHE A 78 5.43 7.50 -3.19
CA PHE A 78 4.88 8.86 -3.24
C PHE A 78 5.65 9.69 -4.25
N ASP A 79 5.12 9.87 -5.44
CA ASP A 79 5.69 10.70 -6.50
C ASP A 79 4.98 12.05 -6.57
N GLY A 80 5.72 13.14 -6.74
CA GLY A 80 5.16 14.50 -6.75
C GLY A 80 4.75 15.07 -5.39
N PHE A 81 4.73 14.27 -4.35
CA PHE A 81 4.42 14.73 -2.98
C PHE A 81 5.59 15.48 -2.33
N ARG A 82 5.29 16.50 -1.56
CA ARG A 82 6.30 17.21 -0.78
C ARG A 82 6.55 16.49 0.53
N THR A 83 7.66 15.80 0.66
CA THR A 83 8.02 14.92 1.80
C THR A 83 7.86 15.58 3.18
N ARG A 84 8.04 16.89 3.28
CA ARG A 84 7.89 17.64 4.55
C ARG A 84 6.46 17.68 5.11
N TYR A 85 5.47 17.35 4.31
CA TYR A 85 4.05 17.31 4.71
C TYR A 85 3.54 15.89 4.86
N LEU A 86 4.36 14.91 4.51
CA LEU A 86 4.04 13.51 4.67
C LEU A 86 4.46 13.05 6.07
N THR A 87 3.54 12.46 6.78
CA THR A 87 3.78 11.81 8.08
C THR A 87 3.34 10.36 8.01
N HIS A 88 4.01 9.50 8.76
CA HIS A 88 3.63 8.10 8.88
C HIS A 88 3.68 7.66 10.35
N SER A 89 2.86 6.70 10.70
CA SER A 89 2.73 6.20 12.06
C SER A 89 2.41 4.71 12.06
N ASN A 90 3.08 3.96 12.91
CA ASN A 90 2.81 2.55 13.21
C ASN A 90 2.59 2.37 14.71
N LYS A 91 1.84 3.27 15.33
CA LYS A 91 1.62 3.30 16.79
C LYS A 91 0.81 2.12 17.28
N LYS A 92 -0.09 1.60 16.44
CA LYS A 92 -0.89 0.42 16.71
C LYS A 92 -0.28 -0.75 15.95
N GLU A 93 -0.06 -1.85 16.63
CA GLU A 93 0.44 -3.08 16.02
C GLU A 93 -0.50 -3.51 14.87
N GLY A 94 0.08 -3.86 13.73
CA GLY A 94 -0.66 -4.24 12.53
C GLY A 94 -1.33 -3.10 11.77
N THR A 95 -1.17 -1.84 12.19
CA THR A 95 -1.77 -0.69 11.53
C THR A 95 -0.69 0.27 11.03
N ALA A 96 -0.67 0.52 9.73
CA ALA A 96 0.16 1.55 9.12
C ALA A 96 -0.72 2.74 8.71
N GLU A 97 -0.36 3.92 9.18
CA GLU A 97 -1.06 5.17 8.89
C GLU A 97 -0.14 6.12 8.13
N PHE A 98 -0.62 6.69 7.04
CA PHE A 98 0.06 7.73 6.26
C PHE A 98 -0.86 8.93 6.13
N SER A 99 -0.34 10.11 6.48
CA SER A 99 -1.10 11.34 6.36
C SER A 99 -0.30 12.38 5.59
N TYR A 100 -0.95 13.06 4.67
CA TYR A 100 -0.38 14.14 3.87
C TYR A 100 -1.25 15.39 3.93
N HIS A 101 -0.80 16.39 4.68
CA HIS A 101 -1.54 17.62 4.90
C HIS A 101 -0.76 18.86 4.49
N VAL A 102 -1.32 19.63 3.59
CA VAL A 102 -0.73 20.88 3.12
C VAL A 102 -1.34 22.07 3.84
N PRO A 103 -0.53 22.96 4.45
CA PRO A 103 -1.05 24.14 5.11
C PRO A 103 -1.85 25.02 4.15
N LYS A 104 -3.02 25.50 4.58
CA LYS A 104 -4.00 26.30 3.78
C LYS A 104 -3.44 27.55 3.07
N TYR A 105 -2.27 28.02 3.45
CA TYR A 105 -1.65 29.22 2.88
C TYR A 105 -0.66 28.94 1.74
N TYR A 106 -0.44 27.68 1.42
CA TYR A 106 0.43 27.31 0.31
C TYR A 106 -0.41 27.07 -0.95
N ALA A 107 0.09 27.58 -2.09
CA ALA A 107 -0.50 27.20 -3.37
C ALA A 107 -0.42 25.66 -3.51
N LEU A 108 -1.54 25.06 -3.80
CA LEU A 108 -1.57 23.63 -4.13
C LEU A 108 -0.61 23.41 -5.32
N PRO A 109 0.28 22.45 -5.25
CA PRO A 109 1.03 22.04 -6.44
C PRO A 109 0.05 21.49 -7.47
N ASP A 110 0.57 21.17 -8.63
CA ASP A 110 -0.18 20.51 -9.68
C ASP A 110 -0.73 19.19 -9.14
N ILE A 111 -2.04 19.14 -8.89
CA ILE A 111 -2.73 18.02 -8.26
C ILE A 111 -2.54 16.75 -9.09
N ASP A 112 -2.53 16.91 -10.41
CA ASP A 112 -2.37 15.82 -11.37
C ASP A 112 -0.95 15.21 -11.35
N SER A 113 0.00 15.86 -10.70
CA SER A 113 1.38 15.37 -10.61
C SER A 113 1.69 14.54 -9.36
N ALA A 114 0.80 14.54 -8.37
CA ALA A 114 0.98 13.80 -7.12
C ALA A 114 0.31 12.42 -7.23
N VAL A 115 1.12 11.37 -7.25
CA VAL A 115 0.64 9.98 -7.39
C VAL A 115 1.20 9.13 -6.26
N LEU A 116 0.31 8.47 -5.53
CA LEU A 116 0.65 7.41 -4.58
C LEU A 116 0.39 6.06 -5.24
N THR A 117 1.45 5.33 -5.54
CA THR A 117 1.34 3.95 -6.03
C THR A 117 1.54 2.98 -4.87
N ILE A 118 0.55 2.12 -4.65
CA ILE A 118 0.56 1.06 -3.63
C ILE A 118 0.70 -0.27 -4.33
N THR A 119 1.88 -0.87 -4.26
CA THR A 119 2.10 -2.21 -4.81
C THR A 119 2.03 -3.22 -3.67
N ALA A 120 1.15 -4.19 -3.78
CA ALA A 120 0.94 -5.20 -2.76
C ALA A 120 0.88 -6.61 -3.37
N PRO A 121 1.35 -7.64 -2.64
CA PRO A 121 1.06 -9.03 -2.97
C PRO A 121 -0.44 -9.31 -2.87
N GLU A 122 -0.89 -10.36 -3.54
CA GLU A 122 -2.27 -10.82 -3.39
C GLU A 122 -2.62 -11.17 -1.93
N ASN A 123 -3.81 -10.78 -1.48
CA ASN A 123 -4.41 -11.17 -0.19
C ASN A 123 -3.61 -10.79 1.08
N ILE A 124 -2.72 -9.83 1.02
CA ILE A 124 -2.00 -9.33 2.21
C ILE A 124 -2.75 -8.16 2.88
N LEU A 125 -3.36 -7.30 2.10
CA LEU A 125 -4.17 -6.22 2.63
C LEU A 125 -5.51 -6.78 3.11
N HIS A 126 -5.81 -6.59 4.41
CA HIS A 126 -7.09 -7.01 5.00
C HIS A 126 -8.08 -5.85 5.03
N LYS A 127 -7.67 -4.72 5.57
CA LYS A 127 -8.48 -3.52 5.66
C LYS A 127 -7.75 -2.33 5.11
N VAL A 128 -8.46 -1.55 4.33
CA VAL A 128 -7.95 -0.29 3.77
C VAL A 128 -8.94 0.82 4.07
N ASP A 129 -8.43 1.94 4.53
CA ASP A 129 -9.17 3.14 4.86
C ASP A 129 -8.53 4.30 4.12
N ILE A 130 -9.30 4.97 3.30
CA ILE A 130 -8.85 6.06 2.45
C ILE A 130 -9.71 7.30 2.72
N ASP A 131 -9.09 8.37 3.16
CA ASP A 131 -9.65 9.72 3.21
C ASP A 131 -8.88 10.60 2.24
N LEU A 132 -9.48 10.94 1.12
CA LEU A 132 -8.89 11.76 0.07
C LEU A 132 -9.74 13.00 -0.17
N ALA A 133 -9.19 14.18 0.13
CA ALA A 133 -9.96 15.40 -0.10
C ALA A 133 -10.08 15.75 -1.59
N MET A 134 -9.05 15.50 -2.41
CA MET A 134 -9.08 15.87 -3.83
C MET A 134 -8.19 14.97 -4.68
N GLY A 135 -8.74 14.31 -5.68
CA GLY A 135 -8.01 13.46 -6.63
C GLY A 135 -8.74 12.14 -6.87
N ASP A 136 -8.13 11.25 -7.61
CA ASP A 136 -8.76 10.01 -8.07
C ASP A 136 -8.22 8.79 -7.32
N VAL A 137 -9.05 7.75 -7.22
CA VAL A 137 -8.66 6.46 -6.64
C VAL A 137 -8.88 5.37 -7.66
N ASP A 138 -7.79 4.74 -8.09
CA ASP A 138 -7.82 3.55 -8.94
C ASP A 138 -7.46 2.31 -8.10
N LEU A 139 -8.45 1.49 -7.83
CA LEU A 139 -8.33 0.26 -7.07
C LEU A 139 -7.81 -0.91 -7.92
N GLY A 140 -7.83 -0.79 -9.25
CA GLY A 140 -7.43 -1.83 -10.18
C GLY A 140 -8.14 -3.15 -9.93
N THR A 141 -7.35 -4.22 -9.73
CA THR A 141 -7.86 -5.53 -9.30
C THR A 141 -7.46 -5.77 -7.86
N LEU A 142 -8.38 -5.61 -6.92
CA LEU A 142 -8.11 -5.64 -5.49
C LEU A 142 -8.99 -6.64 -4.74
N SER A 143 -8.40 -7.35 -3.77
CA SER A 143 -9.10 -8.27 -2.89
C SER A 143 -8.80 -7.97 -1.44
N LEU A 144 -9.83 -7.66 -0.65
CA LEU A 144 -9.75 -7.22 0.75
C LEU A 144 -10.85 -7.87 1.60
N GLU A 145 -10.79 -7.64 2.90
CA GLU A 145 -11.91 -7.90 3.80
C GLU A 145 -12.81 -6.67 3.93
N GLU A 146 -12.23 -5.49 4.11
CA GLU A 146 -12.97 -4.26 4.39
C GLU A 146 -12.32 -3.08 3.67
N LEU A 147 -13.13 -2.24 3.03
CA LEU A 147 -12.71 -1.03 2.35
C LEU A 147 -13.60 0.13 2.75
N ASP A 148 -13.03 1.10 3.47
CA ASP A 148 -13.65 2.39 3.75
C ASP A 148 -13.04 3.45 2.84
N LEU A 149 -13.85 4.17 2.08
CA LEU A 149 -13.39 5.19 1.16
C LEU A 149 -14.22 6.46 1.30
N GLU A 150 -13.58 7.53 1.79
CA GLU A 150 -14.11 8.87 1.80
C GLU A 150 -13.40 9.73 0.75
N LEU A 151 -14.15 10.28 -0.20
CA LEU A 151 -13.63 11.13 -1.27
C LEU A 151 -14.45 12.41 -1.38
N ALA A 152 -13.82 13.56 -1.10
CA ALA A 152 -14.55 14.81 -1.20
C ALA A 152 -14.70 15.27 -2.66
N MET A 153 -13.68 15.10 -3.50
CA MET A 153 -13.74 15.49 -4.91
C MET A 153 -12.82 14.62 -5.78
N GLY A 154 -13.38 13.91 -6.75
CA GLY A 154 -12.65 13.05 -7.71
C GLY A 154 -13.40 11.76 -7.99
N ASP A 155 -12.81 10.91 -8.78
CA ASP A 155 -13.44 9.69 -9.27
C ASP A 155 -12.83 8.43 -8.64
N VAL A 156 -13.66 7.40 -8.50
CA VAL A 156 -13.24 6.07 -8.04
C VAL A 156 -13.41 5.06 -9.16
N SER A 157 -12.35 4.31 -9.45
CA SER A 157 -12.39 3.26 -10.46
C SER A 157 -11.86 1.92 -9.92
N ALA A 158 -12.41 0.83 -10.42
CA ALA A 158 -11.91 -0.52 -10.20
C ALA A 158 -12.25 -1.44 -11.39
N ASP A 159 -11.27 -2.22 -11.82
CA ASP A 159 -11.48 -3.31 -12.79
C ASP A 159 -12.19 -4.48 -12.12
N SER A 160 -11.70 -4.90 -10.95
CA SER A 160 -12.30 -5.97 -10.17
C SER A 160 -12.07 -5.77 -8.68
N LEU A 161 -13.14 -5.57 -7.94
CA LEU A 161 -13.11 -5.42 -6.49
C LEU A 161 -13.78 -6.62 -5.83
N THR A 162 -13.00 -7.38 -5.05
CA THR A 162 -13.52 -8.46 -4.20
C THR A 162 -13.34 -8.06 -2.74
N VAL A 163 -14.46 -7.90 -2.04
CA VAL A 163 -14.44 -7.40 -0.66
C VAL A 163 -15.59 -8.02 0.14
N LYS A 164 -15.43 -8.19 1.46
CA LYS A 164 -16.54 -8.64 2.33
C LYS A 164 -17.48 -7.48 2.65
N GLU A 165 -16.93 -6.31 2.93
CA GLU A 165 -17.65 -5.10 3.24
C GLU A 165 -16.94 -3.89 2.61
N ALA A 166 -17.68 -3.06 1.89
CA ALA A 166 -17.17 -1.80 1.38
C ALA A 166 -18.16 -0.68 1.63
N ASP A 167 -17.63 0.46 2.08
CA ASP A 167 -18.35 1.69 2.32
C ASP A 167 -17.70 2.83 1.53
N PHE A 168 -18.43 3.42 0.62
CA PHE A 168 -17.97 4.50 -0.25
C PHE A 168 -18.77 5.77 0.00
N ASN A 169 -18.10 6.81 0.42
CA ASN A 169 -18.70 8.11 0.65
C ASN A 169 -18.06 9.16 -0.25
N LEU A 170 -18.75 9.53 -1.33
CA LEU A 170 -18.27 10.49 -2.32
C LEU A 170 -19.10 11.77 -2.26
N ALA A 171 -18.45 12.90 -1.97
CA ALA A 171 -19.18 14.16 -1.99
C ALA A 171 -19.36 14.68 -3.43
N MET A 172 -18.37 14.55 -4.31
CA MET A 172 -18.46 14.96 -5.71
C MET A 172 -17.54 14.11 -6.59
N GLY A 173 -18.13 13.36 -7.52
CA GLY A 173 -17.40 12.52 -8.47
C GLY A 173 -18.16 11.26 -8.82
N ASP A 174 -17.59 10.48 -9.71
CA ASP A 174 -18.19 9.27 -10.23
C ASP A 174 -17.53 8.01 -9.63
N CYS A 175 -18.32 6.95 -9.44
CA CYS A 175 -17.82 5.63 -9.05
C CYS A 175 -18.04 4.65 -10.20
N HIS A 176 -16.98 4.05 -10.69
CA HIS A 176 -17.03 3.05 -11.75
C HIS A 176 -16.32 1.76 -11.37
N ILE A 177 -17.08 0.68 -11.23
CA ILE A 177 -16.56 -0.65 -10.91
C ILE A 177 -17.01 -1.63 -11.98
N ASP A 178 -16.08 -2.23 -12.72
CA ASP A 178 -16.45 -3.20 -13.77
C ASP A 178 -16.98 -4.49 -13.16
N HIS A 179 -16.29 -5.04 -12.16
CA HIS A 179 -16.68 -6.28 -11.47
C HIS A 179 -16.62 -6.08 -9.95
N LEU A 180 -17.76 -6.15 -9.29
CA LEU A 180 -17.85 -6.11 -7.83
C LEU A 180 -18.29 -7.47 -7.28
N THR A 181 -17.51 -8.03 -6.37
CA THR A 181 -17.89 -9.19 -5.56
C THR A 181 -17.89 -8.77 -4.11
N ALA A 182 -19.07 -8.48 -3.58
CA ALA A 182 -19.23 -7.98 -2.21
C ALA A 182 -20.53 -8.51 -1.58
N PRO A 183 -20.47 -9.20 -0.44
CA PRO A 183 -21.66 -9.48 0.38
C PRO A 183 -22.34 -8.20 0.88
N LYS A 184 -21.55 -7.21 1.31
CA LYS A 184 -22.07 -5.92 1.77
C LYS A 184 -21.35 -4.78 1.02
N PHE A 185 -22.14 -3.91 0.42
CA PHE A 185 -21.65 -2.72 -0.28
C PHE A 185 -22.61 -1.56 -0.04
N ASP A 186 -22.08 -0.46 0.47
CA ASP A 186 -22.81 0.79 0.64
C ASP A 186 -22.07 1.88 -0.13
N ALA A 187 -22.79 2.67 -0.90
CA ALA A 187 -22.24 3.81 -1.64
C ALA A 187 -23.17 5.01 -1.52
N GLU A 188 -22.68 6.07 -0.90
CA GLU A 188 -23.35 7.34 -0.80
C GLU A 188 -22.64 8.38 -1.66
N LEU A 189 -23.33 8.95 -2.65
CA LEU A 189 -22.84 9.99 -3.52
C LEU A 189 -23.69 11.25 -3.36
N ALA A 190 -23.08 12.35 -3.00
CA ALA A 190 -23.83 13.61 -2.95
C ALA A 190 -24.05 14.18 -4.35
N VAL A 191 -23.03 14.14 -5.23
CA VAL A 191 -23.13 14.56 -6.63
C VAL A 191 -22.27 13.64 -7.50
N GLY A 192 -22.87 12.95 -8.45
CA GLY A 192 -22.17 12.05 -9.37
C GLY A 192 -22.98 10.83 -9.76
N ASP A 193 -22.35 9.92 -10.46
CA ASP A 193 -22.93 8.67 -10.90
C ASP A 193 -22.19 7.45 -10.29
N CYS A 194 -22.92 6.42 -9.86
CA CYS A 194 -22.32 5.14 -9.48
C CYS A 194 -22.69 4.06 -10.49
N LYS A 195 -21.69 3.47 -11.12
CA LYS A 195 -21.86 2.45 -12.14
C LYS A 195 -21.11 1.17 -11.79
N ILE A 196 -21.85 0.08 -11.64
CA ILE A 196 -21.33 -1.26 -11.44
C ILE A 196 -21.67 -2.11 -12.66
N GLY A 197 -20.65 -2.62 -13.36
CA GLY A 197 -20.83 -3.45 -14.56
C GLY A 197 -21.37 -4.83 -14.22
N MET A 198 -20.76 -5.54 -13.28
CA MET A 198 -21.20 -6.85 -12.81
C MET A 198 -21.13 -6.91 -11.28
N LEU A 199 -22.22 -7.35 -10.65
CA LEU A 199 -22.31 -7.53 -9.20
C LEU A 199 -22.50 -9.01 -8.87
N SER A 200 -21.68 -9.53 -7.96
CA SER A 200 -21.69 -10.91 -7.50
C SER A 200 -21.68 -11.01 -5.98
N GLY A 201 -22.28 -12.06 -5.44
CA GLY A 201 -22.24 -12.35 -3.99
C GLY A 201 -23.05 -11.41 -3.09
N ALA A 202 -23.82 -10.49 -3.69
CA ALA A 202 -24.54 -9.44 -2.98
C ALA A 202 -25.58 -10.02 -2.00
N GLN A 203 -25.56 -9.53 -0.77
CA GLN A 203 -26.57 -9.82 0.27
C GLN A 203 -27.22 -8.52 0.76
N ASP A 204 -26.42 -7.48 0.96
CA ASP A 204 -26.85 -6.16 1.39
C ASP A 204 -26.11 -5.12 0.56
N VAL A 205 -26.80 -4.54 -0.42
CA VAL A 205 -26.22 -3.53 -1.32
C VAL A 205 -27.10 -2.31 -1.35
N SER A 206 -26.53 -1.18 -0.98
CA SER A 206 -27.18 0.13 -0.97
C SER A 206 -26.37 1.10 -1.84
N ILE A 207 -27.05 1.82 -2.70
CA ILE A 207 -26.46 2.90 -3.50
C ILE A 207 -27.41 4.09 -3.41
N SER A 208 -26.96 5.17 -2.81
CA SER A 208 -27.68 6.41 -2.64
C SER A 208 -27.00 7.55 -3.39
N VAL A 209 -27.72 8.17 -4.31
CA VAL A 209 -27.25 9.34 -5.05
C VAL A 209 -28.17 10.52 -4.76
N ILE A 210 -27.64 11.59 -4.21
CA ILE A 210 -28.36 12.82 -3.90
C ILE A 210 -28.07 13.81 -5.05
N THR A 211 -29.06 14.17 -5.83
CA THR A 211 -28.93 15.12 -6.95
C THR A 211 -29.50 16.50 -6.61
#